data_b4d8dd0b8cf248670e063e984c82a67f
#
_entry.id   b4d8dd0b8cf248670e063e984c82a67f
#
_cell.length_a   1.000
_cell.length_b   1.000
_cell.length_c   1.000
_cell.angle_alpha   90.00
_cell.angle_beta   90.00
_cell.angle_gamma   90.00
#
_symmetry.space_group_name_H-M   'P 1'
#
loop_
_entity.id
_entity.type
_entity.pdbx_description
1 polymer ?
#
loop_
_entity_poly.entity_id
_entity_poly.type
_entity_poly.pdbx_seq_one_letter_code
_entity_poly.pdbx_strand_id
1 'polypeptide(L)'
;HHVCVRYFRHSVTILLYKNGMAVAMDIKNMPSNIERLKTDMKKDYKDIYLAGGCFWGVEKYIASIKGVISTDAGYANGYTENPTYEDIIYKNTNHAETVHIVYDPKVVSLQFILDMYYKVIDPLSVNKQGNDRGTQYRTGIYYINEADKSVAEKSLQKLAAQYKGKTIAIELMPIINYYKAEEYHQKYLNKNPSGYC
;
A
#
# COMPACT_ATOMS: atom_id res chain seq x y z
N HIS A 1 -22.67 2.36 8.74
CA HIS A 1 -22.20 0.96 8.73
C HIS A 1 -20.82 0.92 9.37
N HIS A 2 -20.67 0.14 10.43
CA HIS A 2 -19.50 0.09 11.27
C HIS A 2 -18.43 -0.84 10.64
N VAL A 3 -17.18 -0.38 10.60
CA VAL A 3 -16.03 -1.26 10.40
C VAL A 3 -15.87 -2.06 11.70
N CYS A 4 -16.20 -3.33 11.67
CA CYS A 4 -15.98 -4.21 12.79
C CYS A 4 -14.67 -4.97 12.57
N VAL A 5 -13.60 -4.53 13.22
CA VAL A 5 -12.37 -5.31 13.32
C VAL A 5 -12.59 -6.33 14.44
N ARG A 6 -12.83 -7.59 14.10
CA ARG A 6 -12.85 -8.68 15.07
C ARG A 6 -11.47 -9.33 15.13
N TYR A 7 -10.81 -9.18 16.26
CA TYR A 7 -9.63 -9.96 16.60
C TYR A 7 -10.08 -11.36 17.09
N PHE A 8 -9.88 -12.39 16.26
CA PHE A 8 -9.86 -13.76 16.76
C PHE A 8 -8.41 -14.16 17.03
N ARG A 9 -8.16 -14.84 18.17
CA ARG A 9 -6.84 -15.41 18.49
C ARG A 9 -6.37 -16.24 17.28
N HIS A 10 -5.29 -15.78 16.62
CA HIS A 10 -4.57 -16.41 15.51
C HIS A 10 -5.09 -16.19 14.06
N SER A 11 -5.99 -15.27 13.79
CA SER A 11 -6.27 -14.84 12.41
C SER A 11 -6.71 -13.38 12.36
N VAL A 12 -5.99 -12.58 11.59
CA VAL A 12 -6.43 -11.23 11.23
C VAL A 12 -7.26 -11.36 9.96
N THR A 13 -8.58 -11.33 10.10
CA THR A 13 -9.50 -11.27 8.97
C THR A 13 -9.85 -9.81 8.77
N ILE A 14 -9.40 -9.20 7.67
CA ILE A 14 -9.82 -7.86 7.28
C ILE A 14 -11.07 -8.01 6.43
N LEU A 15 -12.18 -7.47 6.93
CA LEU A 15 -13.44 -7.45 6.20
C LEU A 15 -13.47 -6.21 5.29
N LEU A 16 -13.29 -6.43 4.00
CA LEU A 16 -13.57 -5.42 2.98
C LEU A 16 -15.03 -5.54 2.55
N TYR A 17 -15.78 -4.44 2.55
CA TYR A 17 -17.15 -4.44 2.09
C TYR A 17 -17.21 -4.14 0.59
N LYS A 18 -17.63 -5.12 -0.20
CA LYS A 18 -17.97 -4.95 -1.60
C LYS A 18 -19.47 -5.20 -1.75
N ASN A 19 -20.24 -4.20 -2.21
CA ASN A 19 -21.70 -4.29 -2.39
C ASN A 19 -22.46 -4.79 -1.14
N GLY A 20 -22.06 -4.35 0.07
CA GLY A 20 -22.69 -4.75 1.32
C GLY A 20 -22.26 -6.14 1.82
N MET A 21 -21.40 -6.85 1.11
CA MET A 21 -20.80 -8.12 1.56
C MET A 21 -19.35 -7.92 1.98
N ALA A 22 -19.02 -8.45 3.16
CA ALA A 22 -17.65 -8.48 3.65
C ALA A 22 -16.84 -9.54 2.87
N VAL A 23 -15.77 -9.10 2.21
CA VAL A 23 -14.79 -10.02 1.63
C VAL A 23 -13.67 -10.19 2.64
N ALA A 24 -13.60 -11.36 3.26
CA ALA A 24 -12.51 -11.72 4.16
C ALA A 24 -11.24 -11.97 3.34
N MET A 25 -10.21 -11.14 3.52
CA MET A 25 -8.87 -11.47 3.03
C MET A 25 -8.22 -12.46 4.02
N ASP A 26 -7.97 -13.67 3.55
CA ASP A 26 -7.31 -14.68 4.37
C ASP A 26 -5.79 -14.52 4.29
N ILE A 27 -5.26 -13.76 5.26
CA ILE A 27 -3.81 -13.54 5.40
C ILE A 27 -3.04 -14.86 5.56
N LYS A 28 -3.68 -15.92 6.08
CA LYS A 28 -3.03 -17.21 6.29
C LYS A 28 -2.58 -17.89 4.99
N ASN A 29 -3.23 -17.58 3.89
CA ASN A 29 -2.92 -18.15 2.58
C ASN A 29 -1.92 -17.29 1.77
N MET A 30 -1.47 -16.17 2.33
CA MET A 30 -0.45 -15.33 1.68
C MET A 30 0.95 -15.90 1.96
N PRO A 31 1.76 -16.18 0.93
CA PRO A 31 3.16 -16.52 1.13
C PRO A 31 3.89 -15.35 1.79
N SER A 32 4.59 -15.61 2.90
CA SER A 32 5.28 -14.55 3.64
C SER A 32 6.76 -14.47 3.26
N ASN A 33 7.24 -13.26 2.99
CA ASN A 33 8.68 -12.98 2.87
C ASN A 33 9.14 -11.87 3.84
N ILE A 34 8.34 -11.60 4.89
CA ILE A 34 8.56 -10.50 5.83
C ILE A 34 9.92 -10.56 6.54
N GLU A 35 10.44 -11.75 6.85
CA GLU A 35 11.74 -11.86 7.53
C GLU A 35 12.88 -11.37 6.62
N ARG A 36 12.82 -11.65 5.32
CA ARG A 36 13.76 -11.08 4.35
C ARG A 36 13.63 -9.56 4.29
N LEU A 37 12.40 -9.05 4.22
CA LEU A 37 12.15 -7.61 4.18
C LEU A 37 12.72 -6.90 5.41
N LYS A 38 12.58 -7.47 6.60
CA LYS A 38 13.16 -6.93 7.84
C LYS A 38 14.69 -6.96 7.83
N THR A 39 15.29 -8.00 7.25
CA THR A 39 16.75 -8.14 7.16
C THR A 39 17.35 -7.09 6.22
N ASP A 40 16.63 -6.72 5.16
CA ASP A 40 17.08 -5.75 4.16
C ASP A 40 16.97 -4.28 4.66
N MET A 41 16.32 -4.06 5.82
CA MET A 41 16.15 -2.70 6.39
C MET A 41 17.47 -2.11 6.88
N LYS A 42 17.73 -0.86 6.51
CA LYS A 42 18.89 -0.10 7.01
C LYS A 42 18.63 0.41 8.42
N LYS A 43 19.60 0.26 9.32
CA LYS A 43 19.48 0.57 10.76
C LYS A 43 18.97 1.98 11.10
N ASP A 44 19.35 3.00 10.30
CA ASP A 44 19.03 4.40 10.58
C ASP A 44 17.81 4.92 9.82
N TYR A 45 17.25 4.11 8.93
CA TYR A 45 16.10 4.46 8.11
C TYR A 45 14.87 3.63 8.48
N LYS A 46 13.72 4.07 8.00
CA LYS A 46 12.46 3.36 8.15
C LYS A 46 11.84 3.06 6.80
N ASP A 47 11.00 2.05 6.80
CA ASP A 47 10.32 1.55 5.59
C ASP A 47 8.81 1.59 5.79
N ILE A 48 8.10 1.97 4.74
CA ILE A 48 6.64 1.87 4.63
C ILE A 48 6.26 1.48 3.20
N TYR A 49 5.14 0.78 3.03
CA TYR A 49 4.64 0.32 1.74
C TYR A 49 3.28 0.94 1.48
N LEU A 50 3.13 1.66 0.37
CA LEU A 50 1.90 2.39 0.03
C LEU A 50 1.37 1.94 -1.33
N ALA A 51 0.13 1.47 -1.35
CA ALA A 51 -0.63 1.14 -2.56
C ALA A 51 -1.64 2.25 -2.87
N GLY A 52 -1.72 2.70 -4.11
CA GLY A 52 -2.54 3.85 -4.46
C GLY A 52 -2.85 3.98 -5.95
N GLY A 53 -3.36 2.93 -6.58
CA GLY A 53 -3.54 2.88 -8.03
C GLY A 53 -2.25 2.56 -8.76
N CYS A 54 -2.07 3.11 -9.94
CA CYS A 54 -0.84 2.95 -10.70
C CYS A 54 0.39 3.41 -9.89
N PHE A 55 1.32 2.48 -9.64
CA PHE A 55 2.50 2.77 -8.82
C PHE A 55 3.48 3.78 -9.45
N TRP A 56 3.42 4.02 -10.75
CA TRP A 56 4.30 5.02 -11.40
C TRP A 56 4.08 6.44 -10.88
N GLY A 57 2.81 6.85 -10.74
CA GLY A 57 2.47 8.18 -10.23
C GLY A 57 2.77 8.32 -8.75
N VAL A 58 2.40 7.34 -7.96
CA VAL A 58 2.67 7.31 -6.52
C VAL A 58 4.17 7.33 -6.26
N GLU A 59 4.96 6.51 -6.97
CA GLU A 59 6.42 6.49 -6.83
C GLU A 59 7.04 7.86 -7.13
N LYS A 60 6.69 8.45 -8.28
CA LYS A 60 7.24 9.76 -8.68
C LYS A 60 6.95 10.84 -7.65
N TYR A 61 5.72 10.88 -7.16
CA TYR A 61 5.30 11.90 -6.20
C TYR A 61 6.00 11.73 -4.84
N ILE A 62 5.98 10.53 -4.29
CA ILE A 62 6.58 10.25 -2.98
C ILE A 62 8.11 10.40 -3.03
N ALA A 63 8.77 9.98 -4.11
CA ALA A 63 10.21 10.14 -4.29
C ALA A 63 10.67 11.61 -4.28
N SER A 64 9.79 12.57 -4.53
CA SER A 64 10.09 14.01 -4.48
C SER A 64 10.11 14.58 -3.06
N ILE A 65 9.66 13.84 -2.06
CA ILE A 65 9.58 14.31 -0.67
C ILE A 65 10.98 14.34 -0.05
N LYS A 66 11.38 15.49 0.46
CA LYS A 66 12.65 15.61 1.20
C LYS A 66 12.66 14.67 2.41
N GLY A 67 13.68 13.86 2.52
CA GLY A 67 13.81 12.83 3.57
C GLY A 67 13.46 11.42 3.09
N VAL A 68 12.82 11.27 1.94
CA VAL A 68 12.71 9.97 1.25
C VAL A 68 14.07 9.66 0.62
N ILE A 69 14.63 8.51 1.01
CA ILE A 69 15.98 8.07 0.62
C ILE A 69 15.92 7.28 -0.69
N SER A 70 14.96 6.37 -0.79
CA SER A 70 14.74 5.56 -1.98
C SER A 70 13.30 5.09 -2.09
N THR A 71 12.88 4.83 -3.32
CA THR A 71 11.61 4.19 -3.63
C THR A 71 11.84 3.08 -4.64
N ASP A 72 11.03 2.05 -4.57
CA ASP A 72 10.88 1.07 -5.63
C ASP A 72 9.42 0.63 -5.79
N ALA A 73 9.04 0.31 -7.02
CA ALA A 73 7.73 -0.20 -7.37
C ALA A 73 7.68 -1.72 -7.25
N GLY A 74 6.58 -2.27 -6.77
CA GLY A 74 6.42 -3.70 -6.60
C GLY A 74 4.98 -4.15 -6.39
N TYR A 75 4.84 -5.40 -6.00
CA TYR A 75 3.57 -6.09 -5.81
C TYR A 75 3.48 -6.61 -4.38
N ALA A 76 2.42 -6.24 -3.66
CA ALA A 76 2.31 -6.53 -2.24
C ALA A 76 1.01 -7.25 -1.88
N ASN A 77 1.10 -8.04 -0.81
CA ASN A 77 -0.03 -8.65 -0.12
C ASN A 77 -0.97 -9.45 -1.04
N GLY A 78 -0.38 -10.24 -1.91
CA GLY A 78 -1.08 -11.17 -2.78
C GLY A 78 -0.87 -12.64 -2.38
N TYR A 79 -1.47 -13.53 -3.17
CA TYR A 79 -1.52 -14.97 -2.87
C TYR A 79 -0.45 -15.79 -3.59
N THR A 80 0.36 -15.17 -4.46
CA THR A 80 1.38 -15.86 -5.26
C THR A 80 2.78 -15.38 -4.89
N GLU A 81 3.77 -16.26 -5.08
CA GLU A 81 5.18 -15.92 -4.94
C GLU A 81 5.74 -15.39 -6.28
N ASN A 82 6.64 -14.42 -6.19
CA ASN A 82 7.38 -13.85 -7.32
C ASN A 82 6.52 -13.58 -8.56
N PRO A 83 5.40 -12.81 -8.42
CA PRO A 83 4.51 -12.55 -9.55
C PRO A 83 5.22 -11.67 -10.58
N THR A 84 4.89 -11.88 -11.86
CA THR A 84 5.23 -10.97 -12.95
C THR A 84 4.11 -9.94 -13.15
N TYR A 85 4.39 -8.86 -13.89
CA TYR A 85 3.35 -7.89 -14.27
C TYR A 85 2.19 -8.56 -15.05
N GLU A 86 2.50 -9.50 -15.93
CA GLU A 86 1.47 -10.28 -16.63
C GLU A 86 0.58 -11.07 -15.67
N ASP A 87 1.16 -11.65 -14.61
CA ASP A 87 0.39 -12.33 -13.58
C ASP A 87 -0.58 -11.37 -12.88
N ILE A 88 -0.12 -10.16 -12.57
CA ILE A 88 -0.94 -9.13 -11.93
C ILE A 88 -2.13 -8.71 -12.81
N ILE A 89 -1.92 -8.60 -14.11
CA ILE A 89 -2.94 -8.14 -15.06
C ILE A 89 -3.92 -9.25 -15.43
N TYR A 90 -3.43 -10.46 -15.68
CA TYR A 90 -4.22 -11.53 -16.29
C TYR A 90 -4.64 -12.64 -15.34
N LYS A 91 -4.00 -12.75 -14.18
CA LYS A 91 -4.32 -13.75 -13.16
C LYS A 91 -4.86 -13.09 -11.91
N ASN A 92 -5.72 -13.77 -11.20
CA ASN A 92 -6.25 -13.26 -9.91
C ASN A 92 -5.25 -13.49 -8.78
N THR A 93 -4.12 -12.79 -8.82
CA THR A 93 -3.06 -12.92 -7.80
C THR A 93 -3.35 -12.16 -6.52
N ASN A 94 -4.30 -11.23 -6.57
CA ASN A 94 -4.66 -10.29 -5.49
C ASN A 94 -3.49 -9.42 -4.99
N HIS A 95 -2.36 -9.34 -5.68
CA HIS A 95 -1.33 -8.37 -5.35
C HIS A 95 -1.79 -6.94 -5.64
N ALA A 96 -1.43 -5.99 -4.78
CA ALA A 96 -1.59 -4.56 -5.05
C ALA A 96 -0.31 -3.99 -5.64
N GLU A 97 -0.44 -3.14 -6.67
CA GLU A 97 0.63 -2.26 -7.10
C GLU A 97 1.02 -1.35 -5.93
N THR A 98 2.26 -1.41 -5.50
CA THR A 98 2.71 -0.85 -4.24
C THR A 98 4.07 -0.20 -4.40
N VAL A 99 4.26 0.94 -3.75
CA VAL A 99 5.56 1.61 -3.65
C VAL A 99 6.17 1.30 -2.29
N HIS A 100 7.35 0.70 -2.28
CA HIS A 100 8.20 0.58 -1.11
C HIS A 100 8.97 1.89 -0.93
N ILE A 101 8.96 2.45 0.27
CA ILE A 101 9.52 3.75 0.59
C ILE A 101 10.48 3.58 1.74
N VAL A 102 11.74 3.96 1.52
CA VAL A 102 12.76 4.08 2.57
C VAL A 102 12.94 5.55 2.89
N TYR A 103 12.82 5.94 4.14
CA TYR A 103 12.91 7.34 4.55
C TYR A 103 13.74 7.55 5.82
N ASP A 104 14.32 8.75 5.94
CA ASP A 104 15.03 9.17 7.16
C ASP A 104 14.02 9.77 8.16
N PRO A 105 13.73 9.10 9.28
CA PRO A 105 12.77 9.59 10.27
C PRO A 105 13.23 10.86 10.99
N LYS A 106 14.50 11.23 10.88
CA LYS A 106 15.05 12.49 11.41
C LYS A 106 14.73 13.69 10.51
N VAL A 107 14.40 13.44 9.24
CA VAL A 107 14.13 14.47 8.23
C VAL A 107 12.64 14.56 7.92
N VAL A 108 11.94 13.43 7.81
CA VAL A 108 10.51 13.37 7.49
C VAL A 108 9.80 12.34 8.36
N SER A 109 8.62 12.69 8.86
CA SER A 109 7.79 11.77 9.63
C SER A 109 6.92 10.88 8.74
N LEU A 110 6.54 9.69 9.25
CA LEU A 110 5.54 8.85 8.59
C LEU A 110 4.21 9.60 8.39
N GLN A 111 3.77 10.38 9.39
CA GLN A 111 2.56 11.18 9.29
C GLN A 111 2.60 12.13 8.09
N PHE A 112 3.72 12.82 7.86
CA PHE A 112 3.85 13.71 6.71
C PHE A 112 3.81 12.94 5.38
N ILE A 113 4.47 11.79 5.30
CA ILE A 113 4.43 10.93 4.10
C ILE A 113 2.98 10.50 3.81
N LEU A 114 2.22 10.10 4.83
CA LEU A 114 0.82 9.73 4.68
C LEU A 114 -0.06 10.91 4.26
N ASP A 115 0.17 12.10 4.83
CA ASP A 115 -0.55 13.31 4.43
C ASP A 115 -0.30 13.66 2.94
N MET A 116 0.91 13.42 2.45
CA MET A 116 1.23 13.61 1.03
C MET A 116 0.61 12.50 0.16
N TYR A 117 0.65 11.25 0.61
CA TYR A 117 0.02 10.11 -0.07
C TYR A 117 -1.48 10.35 -0.30
N TYR A 118 -2.21 10.87 0.69
CA TYR A 118 -3.64 11.18 0.56
C TYR A 118 -3.96 12.23 -0.51
N LYS A 119 -2.98 13.03 -0.93
CA LYS A 119 -3.18 14.05 -1.98
C LYS A 119 -3.19 13.47 -3.39
N VAL A 120 -2.67 12.27 -3.58
CA VAL A 120 -2.51 11.64 -4.90
C VAL A 120 -3.42 10.45 -5.12
N ILE A 121 -4.29 10.16 -4.16
CA ILE A 121 -5.27 9.08 -4.26
C ILE A 121 -6.69 9.57 -4.00
N ASP A 122 -7.68 8.81 -4.47
CA ASP A 122 -9.06 8.92 -4.00
C ASP A 122 -9.26 7.92 -2.82
N PRO A 123 -9.38 8.41 -1.57
CA PRO A 123 -9.48 7.56 -0.40
C PRO A 123 -10.81 6.81 -0.27
N LEU A 124 -11.80 7.13 -1.10
CA LEU A 124 -13.13 6.51 -1.10
C LEU A 124 -13.28 5.44 -2.17
N SER A 125 -12.34 5.36 -3.12
CA SER A 125 -12.46 4.48 -4.27
C SER A 125 -11.99 3.06 -3.95
N VAL A 126 -12.87 2.08 -4.16
CA VAL A 126 -12.61 0.66 -3.93
C VAL A 126 -12.11 0.01 -5.21
N ASN A 127 -10.94 -0.62 -5.18
CA ASN A 127 -10.33 -1.34 -6.32
C ASN A 127 -10.29 -0.51 -7.61
N LYS A 128 -10.05 0.79 -7.46
CA LYS A 128 -10.03 1.73 -8.57
C LYS A 128 -9.29 3.01 -8.17
N GLN A 129 -8.50 3.55 -9.10
CA GLN A 129 -7.98 4.90 -9.02
C GLN A 129 -8.02 5.52 -10.42
N GLY A 130 -8.67 6.68 -10.58
CA GLY A 130 -8.87 7.28 -11.88
C GLY A 130 -9.57 6.33 -12.86
N ASN A 131 -8.92 6.02 -13.97
CA ASN A 131 -9.40 5.08 -14.99
C ASN A 131 -9.00 3.63 -14.73
N ASP A 132 -8.02 3.38 -13.87
CA ASP A 132 -7.50 2.06 -13.56
C ASP A 132 -8.46 1.30 -12.65
N ARG A 133 -8.84 0.09 -13.05
CA ARG A 133 -9.82 -0.77 -12.36
C ARG A 133 -9.23 -2.15 -12.11
N GLY A 134 -9.42 -2.64 -10.91
CA GLY A 134 -8.98 -3.97 -10.47
C GLY A 134 -8.43 -3.96 -9.05
N THR A 135 -8.34 -5.15 -8.43
CA THR A 135 -7.81 -5.29 -7.07
C THR A 135 -6.37 -4.82 -6.94
N GLN A 136 -5.60 -4.88 -8.04
CA GLN A 136 -4.22 -4.38 -8.11
C GLN A 136 -4.12 -2.87 -7.91
N TYR A 137 -5.18 -2.11 -8.17
CA TYR A 137 -5.23 -0.65 -8.02
C TYR A 137 -5.92 -0.19 -6.73
N ARG A 138 -6.11 -1.10 -5.76
CA ARG A 138 -6.65 -0.73 -4.45
C ARG A 138 -5.67 0.14 -3.67
N THR A 139 -6.20 0.92 -2.74
CA THR A 139 -5.40 1.74 -1.83
C THR A 139 -5.06 0.98 -0.55
N GLY A 140 -3.85 1.18 -0.03
CA GLY A 140 -3.42 0.51 1.19
C GLY A 140 -2.19 1.13 1.82
N ILE A 141 -2.12 1.02 3.14
CA ILE A 141 -0.95 1.33 3.97
C ILE A 141 -0.52 0.02 4.61
N TYR A 142 0.66 -0.48 4.25
CA TYR A 142 1.18 -1.75 4.74
C TYR A 142 2.39 -1.51 5.64
N TYR A 143 2.22 -1.79 6.93
CA TYR A 143 3.19 -1.51 7.98
C TYR A 143 4.04 -2.74 8.33
N ILE A 144 5.22 -2.51 8.92
CA ILE A 144 6.12 -3.57 9.39
C ILE A 144 5.96 -3.79 10.90
N ASN A 145 5.69 -2.72 11.67
CA ASN A 145 5.68 -2.76 13.13
C ASN A 145 4.45 -2.04 13.71
N GLU A 146 4.14 -2.32 14.98
CA GLU A 146 2.96 -1.76 15.67
C GLU A 146 3.05 -0.24 15.89
N ALA A 147 4.26 0.33 15.97
CA ALA A 147 4.41 1.77 16.12
C ALA A 147 3.94 2.50 14.86
N ASP A 148 4.32 2.01 13.68
CA ASP A 148 3.88 2.57 12.40
C ASP A 148 2.37 2.33 12.17
N LYS A 149 1.84 1.17 12.57
CA LYS A 149 0.40 0.91 12.59
C LYS A 149 -0.35 1.98 13.39
N SER A 150 0.11 2.27 14.61
CA SER A 150 -0.52 3.27 15.48
C SER A 150 -0.55 4.66 14.84
N VAL A 151 0.53 5.06 14.16
CA VAL A 151 0.59 6.32 13.41
C VAL A 151 -0.42 6.31 12.26
N ALA A 152 -0.47 5.22 11.49
CA ALA A 152 -1.38 5.09 10.35
C ALA A 152 -2.86 5.06 10.79
N GLU A 153 -3.19 4.37 11.89
CA GLU A 153 -4.56 4.36 12.45
C GLU A 153 -5.04 5.77 12.79
N LYS A 154 -4.21 6.53 13.52
CA LYS A 154 -4.53 7.93 13.88
C LYS A 154 -4.64 8.82 12.64
N SER A 155 -3.79 8.61 11.68
CA SER A 155 -3.81 9.33 10.39
C SER A 155 -5.10 9.07 9.62
N LEU A 156 -5.52 7.79 9.52
CA LEU A 156 -6.77 7.41 8.85
C LEU A 156 -8.00 7.91 9.58
N GLN A 157 -8.01 7.92 10.92
CA GLN A 157 -9.10 8.51 11.70
C GLN A 157 -9.24 10.02 11.41
N LYS A 158 -8.12 10.73 11.34
CA LYS A 158 -8.10 12.16 10.98
C LYS A 158 -8.58 12.40 9.55
N LEU A 159 -8.17 11.54 8.61
CA LEU A 159 -8.65 11.59 7.23
C LEU A 159 -10.16 11.31 7.17
N ALA A 160 -10.66 10.28 7.84
CA ALA A 160 -12.07 9.91 7.86
C ALA A 160 -12.98 11.04 8.39
N ALA A 161 -12.50 11.83 9.34
CA ALA A 161 -13.23 12.99 9.87
C ALA A 161 -13.50 14.06 8.80
N GLN A 162 -12.69 14.13 7.73
CA GLN A 162 -12.87 15.04 6.59
C GLN A 162 -13.97 14.56 5.63
N TYR A 163 -14.26 13.26 5.64
CA TYR A 163 -15.22 12.61 4.73
C TYR A 163 -16.46 12.11 5.49
N LYS A 164 -17.12 13.01 6.20
CA LYS A 164 -18.29 12.71 7.05
C LYS A 164 -19.33 11.84 6.33
N GLY A 165 -19.68 10.72 6.95
CA GLY A 165 -20.68 9.79 6.44
C GLY A 165 -20.23 8.90 5.28
N LYS A 166 -18.94 8.97 4.87
CA LYS A 166 -18.36 8.12 3.84
C LYS A 166 -17.35 7.16 4.44
N THR A 167 -17.20 5.99 3.85
CA THR A 167 -16.23 4.97 4.27
C THR A 167 -14.91 5.17 3.54
N ILE A 168 -13.82 5.28 4.29
CA ILE A 168 -12.46 5.27 3.73
C ILE A 168 -12.15 3.86 3.22
N ALA A 169 -11.71 3.75 1.96
CA ALA A 169 -11.42 2.49 1.30
C ALA A 169 -9.96 2.03 1.47
N ILE A 170 -9.11 2.85 2.09
CA ILE A 170 -7.69 2.54 2.29
C ILE A 170 -7.55 1.38 3.26
N GLU A 171 -6.90 0.29 2.81
CA GLU A 171 -6.55 -0.83 3.69
C GLU A 171 -5.46 -0.41 4.68
N LEU A 172 -5.54 -0.92 5.90
CA LEU A 172 -4.44 -0.85 6.86
C LEU A 172 -4.11 -2.27 7.30
N MET A 173 -2.97 -2.79 6.87
CA MET A 173 -2.53 -4.16 7.10
C MET A 173 -1.04 -4.25 7.36
N PRO A 174 -0.57 -5.31 8.05
CA PRO A 174 0.84 -5.65 8.00
C PRO A 174 1.27 -5.95 6.56
N ILE A 175 2.51 -5.63 6.23
CA ILE A 175 3.14 -6.19 5.04
C ILE A 175 3.40 -7.67 5.25
N ILE A 176 2.82 -8.53 4.43
CA ILE A 176 3.01 -10.00 4.49
C ILE A 176 4.03 -10.43 3.45
N ASN A 177 3.89 -9.89 2.24
CA ASN A 177 4.85 -10.11 1.17
C ASN A 177 4.98 -8.87 0.29
N TYR A 178 6.18 -8.72 -0.28
CA TYR A 178 6.48 -7.72 -1.27
C TYR A 178 7.49 -8.29 -2.27
N TYR A 179 7.20 -8.11 -3.54
CA TYR A 179 8.06 -8.52 -4.64
C TYR A 179 8.32 -7.30 -5.52
N LYS A 180 9.60 -6.91 -5.64
CA LYS A 180 9.98 -5.79 -6.50
C LYS A 180 9.57 -6.08 -7.94
N ALA A 181 8.93 -5.10 -8.57
CA ALA A 181 8.52 -5.20 -9.97
C ALA A 181 9.73 -5.13 -10.90
N GLU A 182 9.51 -5.49 -12.15
CA GLU A 182 10.49 -5.51 -13.20
C GLU A 182 11.19 -4.14 -13.36
N GLU A 183 12.45 -4.15 -13.81
CA GLU A 183 13.27 -2.93 -13.86
C GLU A 183 12.65 -1.82 -14.74
N TYR A 184 11.90 -2.18 -15.78
CA TYR A 184 11.25 -1.18 -16.62
C TYR A 184 10.14 -0.38 -15.91
N HIS A 185 9.58 -0.91 -14.81
CA HIS A 185 8.64 -0.18 -13.96
C HIS A 185 9.31 0.79 -12.99
N GLN A 186 10.59 0.54 -12.64
CA GLN A 186 11.28 1.37 -11.65
C GLN A 186 11.51 2.79 -12.18
N LYS A 187 11.02 3.80 -11.43
CA LYS A 187 11.14 5.23 -11.80
C LYS A 187 10.65 5.52 -13.23
N TYR A 188 9.57 4.84 -13.61
CA TYR A 188 9.04 4.85 -14.98
C TYR A 188 8.81 6.27 -15.50
N LEU A 189 8.15 7.16 -14.73
CA LEU A 189 7.88 8.53 -15.16
C LEU A 189 9.10 9.46 -15.16
N ASN A 190 10.22 9.05 -14.55
CA ASN A 190 11.48 9.75 -14.73
C ASN A 190 12.15 9.37 -16.05
N LYS A 191 12.04 8.09 -16.43
CA LYS A 191 12.54 7.56 -17.73
C LYS A 191 11.62 7.96 -18.90
N ASN A 192 10.33 8.13 -18.63
CA ASN A 192 9.27 8.44 -19.60
C ASN A 192 8.41 9.62 -19.14
N PRO A 193 8.89 10.88 -19.27
CA PRO A 193 8.20 12.04 -18.71
C PRO A 193 6.80 12.31 -19.29
N SER A 194 6.52 11.80 -20.51
CA SER A 194 5.21 11.87 -21.17
C SER A 194 4.39 10.58 -21.01
N GLY A 195 4.84 9.67 -20.13
CA GLY A 195 4.15 8.42 -19.88
C GLY A 195 2.77 8.62 -19.26
N TYR A 196 1.90 7.62 -19.44
CA TYR A 196 0.58 7.59 -18.82
C TYR A 196 0.70 7.58 -17.29
N CYS A 197 -0.15 8.38 -16.66
CA CYS A 197 -0.43 8.33 -15.23
C CYS A 197 -1.78 8.97 -14.93
#